data_e13ffd1d2cb81cb9c7b89a12ec8abe8c
#
_entry.id   e13ffd1d2cb81cb9c7b89a12ec8abe8c
#
_cell.length_a   1.000
_cell.length_b   1.000
_cell.length_c   1.000
_cell.angle_alpha   90.00
_cell.angle_beta   90.00
_cell.angle_gamma   90.00
#
_symmetry.space_group_name_H-M   'P 1'
#
loop_
_entity.id
_entity.type
_entity.pdbx_description
1 polymer ?
#
loop_
_entity_poly.entity_id
_entity_poly.type
_entity_poly.pdbx_seq_one_letter_code
_entity_poly.pdbx_strand_id
1 'polypeptide(L)'
;GLFGSRESGIGHRESGVERAILFIDEIHRFSKSQQDSLLGAVEDGTITLIGATTENPSFEVITPLLSRCQVYVLKSLDKEDLLELLNRALNEDEYIRNLNIEVKQTESILRYSGGDARKLLNIIELITNSGVKIIDNETVTKQLQQNPVAYDKDGELHYDIISAFIKSIRGSDPDAALYWLARMVAAGEDPKFIARRLVISASED
;
A
#
# COMPACT_ATOMS: atom_id res chain seq x y z
N GLY A 1 -3.76 29.62 3.24
CA GLY A 1 -3.92 30.38 4.45
C GLY A 1 -5.22 30.04 5.12
N LEU A 2 -5.19 29.32 6.27
CA LEU A 2 -6.30 29.22 7.24
C LEU A 2 -5.76 28.52 8.49
N PHE A 3 -5.05 29.31 9.31
CA PHE A 3 -4.89 28.99 10.73
C PHE A 3 -5.30 30.23 11.51
N GLY A 4 -6.53 30.19 12.02
CA GLY A 4 -7.02 31.16 12.98
C GLY A 4 -6.39 30.90 14.33
N SER A 5 -5.58 31.83 14.79
CA SER A 5 -5.03 31.92 16.13
C SER A 5 -6.16 32.12 17.14
N ARG A 6 -6.27 31.23 18.12
CA ARG A 6 -6.87 31.52 19.42
C ARG A 6 -5.74 31.82 20.39
N GLU A 7 -5.56 33.10 20.68
CA GLU A 7 -4.79 33.56 21.83
C GLU A 7 -5.59 33.23 23.11
N SER A 8 -5.04 32.35 23.93
CA SER A 8 -5.27 32.34 25.35
C SER A 8 -3.89 32.38 26.01
N GLY A 9 -3.62 33.49 26.66
CA GLY A 9 -2.34 33.80 27.26
C GLY A 9 -1.98 32.84 28.38
N ILE A 10 -0.82 32.20 28.23
CA ILE A 10 0.03 31.71 29.31
C ILE A 10 1.48 31.92 28.85
N GLY A 11 2.26 32.52 29.73
CA GLY A 11 3.63 32.94 29.69
C GLY A 11 4.59 32.35 28.68
N HIS A 12 5.30 33.21 28.01
CA HIS A 12 6.51 32.92 27.24
C HIS A 12 7.48 32.10 28.07
N ARG A 13 7.64 30.81 27.72
CA ARG A 13 8.89 30.08 27.91
C ARG A 13 9.54 30.00 26.54
N GLU A 14 10.46 30.87 26.24
CA GLU A 14 11.50 30.69 25.22
C GLU A 14 12.39 29.52 25.67
N SER A 15 11.97 28.31 25.39
CA SER A 15 12.86 27.18 25.28
C SER A 15 12.70 26.70 23.84
N GLY A 16 13.77 26.85 23.06
CA GLY A 16 13.82 26.34 21.68
C GLY A 16 13.74 24.82 21.65
N VAL A 17 12.57 24.28 21.97
CA VAL A 17 12.27 22.87 21.77
C VAL A 17 11.94 22.72 20.31
N GLU A 18 12.87 22.18 19.54
CA GLU A 18 12.62 21.72 18.18
C GLU A 18 11.49 20.69 18.25
N ARG A 19 10.33 21.03 17.70
CA ARG A 19 9.20 20.10 17.61
C ARG A 19 9.53 19.04 16.58
N ALA A 20 9.66 17.79 17.00
CA ALA A 20 9.86 16.68 16.11
C ALA A 20 8.53 16.22 15.50
N ILE A 21 8.56 15.79 14.24
CA ILE A 21 7.44 15.08 13.61
C ILE A 21 7.73 13.59 13.68
N LEU A 22 6.85 12.84 14.32
CA LEU A 22 6.91 11.38 14.37
C LEU A 22 5.87 10.81 13.42
N PHE A 23 6.32 10.20 12.33
CA PHE A 23 5.47 9.45 11.40
C PHE A 23 5.50 7.97 11.77
N ILE A 24 4.32 7.38 11.99
CA ILE A 24 4.15 5.94 12.25
C ILE A 24 3.24 5.37 11.17
N ASP A 25 3.81 4.57 10.30
CA ASP A 25 3.05 3.78 9.34
C ASP A 25 2.47 2.53 10.00
N GLU A 26 1.25 2.14 9.58
CA GLU A 26 0.54 0.99 10.14
C GLU A 26 0.43 1.03 11.69
N ILE A 27 0.03 2.18 12.24
CA ILE A 27 -0.04 2.40 13.69
C ILE A 27 -0.92 1.36 14.43
N HIS A 28 -1.84 0.71 13.73
CA HIS A 28 -2.66 -0.36 14.29
C HIS A 28 -1.86 -1.61 14.69
N ARG A 29 -0.64 -1.76 14.17
CA ARG A 29 0.28 -2.85 14.59
C ARG A 29 0.96 -2.60 15.92
N PHE A 30 0.88 -1.38 16.45
CA PHE A 30 1.38 -1.05 17.78
C PHE A 30 0.41 -1.56 18.83
N SER A 31 0.93 -2.25 19.83
CA SER A 31 0.12 -2.64 21.00
C SER A 31 -0.45 -1.42 21.71
N LYS A 32 -1.54 -1.60 22.45
CA LYS A 32 -2.15 -0.51 23.24
C LYS A 32 -1.16 0.15 24.18
N SER A 33 -0.25 -0.61 24.80
CA SER A 33 0.81 -0.09 25.67
C SER A 33 1.84 0.76 24.92
N GLN A 34 2.19 0.36 23.67
CA GLN A 34 3.10 1.15 22.83
C GLN A 34 2.44 2.46 22.40
N GLN A 35 1.16 2.44 22.02
CA GLN A 35 0.41 3.63 21.70
C GLN A 35 0.28 4.57 22.93
N ASP A 36 0.03 4.01 24.12
CA ASP A 36 -0.08 4.76 25.38
C ASP A 36 1.21 5.49 25.72
N SER A 37 2.37 4.90 25.42
CA SER A 37 3.67 5.53 25.65
C SER A 37 3.92 6.80 24.83
N LEU A 38 3.15 7.03 23.77
CA LEU A 38 3.24 8.23 22.95
C LEU A 38 2.48 9.41 23.55
N LEU A 39 1.51 9.16 24.46
CA LEU A 39 0.61 10.18 24.96
C LEU A 39 1.33 11.36 25.58
N GLY A 40 2.31 11.12 26.45
CA GLY A 40 3.05 12.20 27.10
C GLY A 40 3.69 13.16 26.12
N ALA A 41 4.41 12.63 25.14
CA ALA A 41 5.11 13.42 24.15
C ALA A 41 4.15 14.18 23.19
N VAL A 42 2.97 13.61 22.92
CA VAL A 42 1.91 14.28 22.13
C VAL A 42 1.26 15.39 22.95
N GLU A 43 0.97 15.16 24.23
CA GLU A 43 0.35 16.11 25.14
C GLU A 43 1.25 17.31 25.41
N ASP A 44 2.53 17.08 25.65
CA ASP A 44 3.54 18.13 25.90
C ASP A 44 3.85 18.95 24.65
N GLY A 45 3.42 18.47 23.46
CA GLY A 45 3.79 19.07 22.18
C GLY A 45 5.26 18.87 21.79
N THR A 46 5.96 17.95 22.46
CA THR A 46 7.34 17.55 22.11
C THR A 46 7.38 16.89 20.72
N ILE A 47 6.33 16.13 20.38
CA ILE A 47 6.16 15.55 19.06
C ILE A 47 4.83 15.97 18.43
N THR A 48 4.85 16.09 17.09
CA THR A 48 3.64 16.08 16.27
C THR A 48 3.52 14.68 15.68
N LEU A 49 2.51 13.93 16.12
CA LEU A 49 2.28 12.56 15.65
C LEU A 49 1.49 12.56 14.35
N ILE A 50 1.98 11.81 13.37
CA ILE A 50 1.26 11.45 12.15
C ILE A 50 1.19 9.93 12.11
N GLY A 51 0.01 9.35 12.38
CA GLY A 51 -0.23 7.92 12.29
C GLY A 51 -0.99 7.59 11.00
N ALA A 52 -0.49 6.63 10.24
CA ALA A 52 -1.19 6.07 9.09
C ALA A 52 -1.71 4.67 9.41
N THR A 53 -2.88 4.32 8.87
CA THR A 53 -3.46 2.99 9.04
C THR A 53 -4.42 2.66 7.90
N THR A 54 -4.47 1.40 7.50
CA THR A 54 -5.48 0.85 6.58
C THR A 54 -6.75 0.43 7.29
N GLU A 55 -6.70 0.33 8.62
CA GLU A 55 -7.82 -0.11 9.46
C GLU A 55 -8.63 1.07 10.00
N ASN A 56 -9.82 0.80 10.54
CA ASN A 56 -10.63 1.84 11.16
C ASN A 56 -9.98 2.32 12.47
N PRO A 57 -9.52 3.58 12.54
CA PRO A 57 -8.79 4.09 13.70
C PRO A 57 -9.62 4.08 14.99
N SER A 58 -10.94 4.10 14.90
CA SER A 58 -11.80 4.05 16.09
C SER A 58 -11.74 2.72 16.85
N PHE A 59 -11.30 1.64 16.20
CA PHE A 59 -11.15 0.32 16.84
C PHE A 59 -9.69 0.02 17.20
N GLU A 60 -8.76 0.51 16.40
CA GLU A 60 -7.35 0.12 16.46
C GLU A 60 -6.49 1.11 17.24
N VAL A 61 -6.87 2.38 17.28
CA VAL A 61 -6.13 3.41 18.02
C VAL A 61 -6.80 3.66 19.37
N ILE A 62 -6.00 3.73 20.44
CA ILE A 62 -6.52 3.98 21.79
C ILE A 62 -7.24 5.33 21.84
N THR A 63 -8.38 5.35 22.54
CA THR A 63 -9.23 6.55 22.65
C THR A 63 -8.48 7.80 23.14
N PRO A 64 -7.58 7.72 24.17
CA PRO A 64 -6.81 8.89 24.59
C PRO A 64 -5.94 9.50 23.50
N LEU A 65 -5.32 8.67 22.64
CA LEU A 65 -4.51 9.14 21.53
C LEU A 65 -5.39 9.72 20.42
N LEU A 66 -6.46 9.02 20.07
CA LEU A 66 -7.40 9.43 19.03
C LEU A 66 -8.07 10.77 19.35
N SER A 67 -8.38 11.04 20.62
CA SER A 67 -9.00 12.30 21.06
C SER A 67 -8.07 13.53 20.90
N ARG A 68 -6.77 13.30 20.73
CA ARG A 68 -5.73 14.34 20.52
C ARG A 68 -5.30 14.46 19.09
N CYS A 69 -5.81 13.59 18.21
CA CYS A 69 -5.49 13.57 16.79
C CYS A 69 -6.69 13.99 15.95
N GLN A 70 -6.42 14.55 14.78
CA GLN A 70 -7.43 14.77 13.76
C GLN A 70 -7.38 13.61 12.77
N VAL A 71 -8.54 13.00 12.50
CA VAL A 71 -8.65 11.88 11.55
C VAL A 71 -8.92 12.41 10.17
N TYR A 72 -8.12 11.98 9.20
CA TYR A 72 -8.29 12.23 7.78
C TYR A 72 -8.48 10.91 7.06
N VAL A 73 -9.55 10.80 6.28
CA VAL A 73 -9.80 9.63 5.44
C VAL A 73 -9.27 9.91 4.05
N LEU A 74 -8.27 9.14 3.64
CA LEU A 74 -7.73 9.21 2.29
C LEU A 74 -8.63 8.39 1.35
N LYS A 75 -8.88 8.93 0.18
CA LYS A 75 -9.63 8.24 -0.88
C LYS A 75 -8.64 7.65 -1.89
N SER A 76 -9.09 6.61 -2.60
CA SER A 76 -8.38 6.14 -3.78
C SER A 76 -8.22 7.28 -4.78
N LEU A 77 -7.11 7.28 -5.50
CA LEU A 77 -6.84 8.24 -6.55
C LEU A 77 -7.89 8.10 -7.67
N ASP A 78 -8.37 9.24 -8.17
CA ASP A 78 -9.24 9.23 -9.33
C ASP A 78 -8.45 9.08 -10.64
N LYS A 79 -9.16 9.08 -11.76
CA LYS A 79 -8.54 8.89 -13.06
C LYS A 79 -7.58 10.03 -13.41
N GLU A 80 -7.94 11.24 -13.05
CA GLU A 80 -7.17 12.46 -13.30
C GLU A 80 -5.87 12.44 -12.51
N ASP A 81 -5.92 12.10 -11.24
CA ASP A 81 -4.74 11.95 -10.35
C ASP A 81 -3.78 10.88 -10.88
N LEU A 82 -4.32 9.73 -11.31
CA LEU A 82 -3.52 8.64 -11.87
C LEU A 82 -2.85 9.03 -13.19
N LEU A 83 -3.54 9.79 -14.05
CA LEU A 83 -2.96 10.30 -15.31
C LEU A 83 -1.85 11.33 -15.03
N GLU A 84 -2.04 12.19 -14.03
CA GLU A 84 -1.00 13.13 -13.62
C GLU A 84 0.23 12.37 -13.10
N LEU A 85 0.02 11.38 -12.23
CA LEU A 85 1.10 10.53 -11.71
C LEU A 85 1.84 9.79 -12.84
N LEU A 86 1.11 9.23 -13.80
CA LEU A 86 1.68 8.59 -14.98
C LEU A 86 2.55 9.55 -15.78
N ASN A 87 2.04 10.75 -16.06
CA ASN A 87 2.77 11.76 -16.80
C ASN A 87 4.04 12.21 -16.05
N ARG A 88 3.97 12.39 -14.74
CA ARG A 88 5.14 12.71 -13.92
C ARG A 88 6.18 11.60 -13.97
N ALA A 89 5.77 10.34 -13.80
CA ALA A 89 6.69 9.21 -13.86
C ALA A 89 7.41 9.11 -15.22
N LEU A 90 6.71 9.38 -16.33
CA LEU A 90 7.29 9.29 -17.66
C LEU A 90 8.22 10.46 -18.01
N ASN A 91 7.96 11.67 -17.48
CA ASN A 91 8.65 12.88 -17.88
C ASN A 91 9.69 13.37 -16.84
N GLU A 92 9.47 13.13 -15.56
CA GLU A 92 10.35 13.64 -14.48
C GLU A 92 11.38 12.60 -14.05
N ASP A 93 11.07 11.29 -14.15
CA ASP A 93 12.05 10.25 -13.85
C ASP A 93 13.13 10.21 -14.96
N GLU A 94 14.39 10.41 -14.58
CA GLU A 94 15.52 10.51 -15.51
C GLU A 94 15.74 9.20 -16.27
N TYR A 95 15.60 8.06 -15.62
CA TYR A 95 15.77 6.76 -16.23
C TYR A 95 14.69 6.48 -17.27
N ILE A 96 13.41 6.66 -16.90
CA ILE A 96 12.26 6.38 -17.79
C ILE A 96 12.25 7.34 -18.98
N ARG A 97 12.52 8.62 -18.75
CA ARG A 97 12.60 9.63 -19.80
C ARG A 97 13.61 9.28 -20.88
N ASN A 98 14.79 8.76 -20.48
CA ASN A 98 15.84 8.36 -21.42
C ASN A 98 15.48 7.12 -22.25
N LEU A 99 14.47 6.35 -21.85
CA LEU A 99 13.98 5.21 -22.61
C LEU A 99 13.15 5.61 -23.84
N ASN A 100 12.71 6.88 -23.94
CA ASN A 100 11.89 7.42 -25.02
C ASN A 100 10.66 6.53 -25.32
N ILE A 101 9.85 6.28 -24.29
CA ILE A 101 8.67 5.44 -24.38
C ILE A 101 7.49 6.27 -24.92
N GLU A 102 6.82 5.74 -25.94
CA GLU A 102 5.59 6.31 -26.49
C GLU A 102 4.37 5.69 -25.81
N VAL A 103 3.51 6.52 -25.23
CA VAL A 103 2.25 6.08 -24.63
C VAL A 103 1.10 6.35 -25.59
N LYS A 104 0.51 5.29 -26.14
CA LYS A 104 -0.64 5.37 -27.04
C LYS A 104 -1.97 5.23 -26.35
N GLN A 105 -2.04 4.38 -25.31
CA GLN A 105 -3.27 4.08 -24.58
C GLN A 105 -2.94 3.90 -23.10
N THR A 106 -3.82 4.39 -22.23
CA THR A 106 -3.64 4.39 -20.77
C THR A 106 -4.69 3.59 -20.03
N GLU A 107 -5.77 3.16 -20.71
CA GLU A 107 -6.94 2.56 -20.06
C GLU A 107 -6.61 1.27 -19.29
N SER A 108 -5.73 0.43 -19.85
CA SER A 108 -5.30 -0.80 -19.16
C SER A 108 -4.48 -0.50 -17.92
N ILE A 109 -3.53 0.45 -17.97
CA ILE A 109 -2.74 0.86 -16.82
C ILE A 109 -3.67 1.36 -15.70
N LEU A 110 -4.59 2.27 -16.02
CA LEU A 110 -5.53 2.85 -15.06
C LEU A 110 -6.45 1.79 -14.46
N ARG A 111 -6.95 0.86 -15.29
CA ARG A 111 -7.79 -0.24 -14.84
C ARG A 111 -7.06 -1.17 -13.88
N TYR A 112 -5.85 -1.57 -14.22
CA TYR A 112 -5.07 -2.49 -13.39
C TYR A 112 -4.50 -1.85 -12.12
N SER A 113 -4.28 -0.53 -12.11
CA SER A 113 -3.87 0.19 -10.90
C SER A 113 -4.99 0.31 -9.87
N GLY A 114 -6.27 0.31 -10.31
CA GLY A 114 -7.43 0.31 -9.42
C GLY A 114 -7.50 1.49 -8.44
N GLY A 115 -6.95 2.66 -8.80
CA GLY A 115 -6.90 3.83 -7.91
C GLY A 115 -5.69 3.88 -6.97
N ASP A 116 -4.73 2.97 -7.15
CA ASP A 116 -3.54 2.83 -6.31
C ASP A 116 -2.30 3.32 -7.06
N ALA A 117 -1.62 4.33 -6.48
CA ALA A 117 -0.40 4.93 -7.04
C ALA A 117 0.74 3.92 -7.16
N ARG A 118 0.91 3.07 -6.15
CA ARG A 118 2.00 2.10 -6.10
C ARG A 118 1.82 1.02 -7.17
N LYS A 119 0.58 0.52 -7.33
CA LYS A 119 0.25 -0.42 -8.41
C LYS A 119 0.49 0.19 -9.79
N LEU A 120 0.13 1.46 -9.99
CA LEU A 120 0.40 2.17 -11.24
C LEU A 120 1.90 2.25 -11.53
N LEU A 121 2.71 2.67 -10.55
CA LEU A 121 4.16 2.78 -10.71
C LEU A 121 4.83 1.43 -10.93
N ASN A 122 4.38 0.37 -10.24
CA ASN A 122 4.87 -1.00 -10.46
C ASN A 122 4.57 -1.49 -11.88
N ILE A 123 3.40 -1.17 -12.45
CA ILE A 123 3.08 -1.50 -13.84
C ILE A 123 4.04 -0.77 -14.79
N ILE A 124 4.30 0.51 -14.56
CA ILE A 124 5.24 1.29 -15.38
C ILE A 124 6.64 0.69 -15.30
N GLU A 125 7.12 0.40 -14.10
CA GLU A 125 8.42 -0.23 -13.88
C GLU A 125 8.54 -1.57 -14.61
N LEU A 126 7.51 -2.42 -14.53
CA LEU A 126 7.47 -3.70 -15.23
C LEU A 126 7.59 -3.52 -16.74
N ILE A 127 6.82 -2.60 -17.33
CA ILE A 127 6.80 -2.35 -18.76
C ILE A 127 8.15 -1.78 -19.22
N THR A 128 8.70 -0.82 -18.48
CA THR A 128 9.99 -0.19 -18.80
C THR A 128 11.13 -1.19 -18.77
N ASN A 129 11.14 -2.10 -17.78
CA ASN A 129 12.14 -3.16 -17.63
C ASN A 129 12.03 -4.26 -18.70
N SER A 130 10.87 -4.43 -19.33
CA SER A 130 10.68 -5.39 -20.42
C SER A 130 11.26 -4.92 -21.77
N GLY A 131 11.77 -3.68 -21.85
CA GLY A 131 12.34 -3.10 -23.07
C GLY A 131 11.31 -2.66 -24.10
N VAL A 132 10.04 -2.66 -23.75
CA VAL A 132 8.95 -2.17 -24.61
C VAL A 132 9.07 -0.66 -24.81
N LYS A 133 8.89 -0.21 -26.05
CA LYS A 133 8.95 1.21 -26.43
C LYS A 133 7.58 1.86 -26.64
N ILE A 134 6.56 1.05 -26.78
CA ILE A 134 5.18 1.52 -27.01
C ILE A 134 4.28 0.92 -25.94
N ILE A 135 3.61 1.79 -25.20
CA ILE A 135 2.62 1.41 -24.19
C ILE A 135 1.24 1.53 -24.82
N ASP A 136 0.58 0.41 -25.04
CA ASP A 136 -0.81 0.28 -25.43
C ASP A 136 -1.52 -0.76 -24.55
N ASN A 137 -2.84 -0.87 -24.68
CA ASN A 137 -3.64 -1.75 -23.84
C ASN A 137 -3.28 -3.24 -23.99
N GLU A 138 -2.87 -3.65 -25.19
CA GLU A 138 -2.48 -5.04 -25.47
C GLU A 138 -1.13 -5.37 -24.81
N THR A 139 -0.16 -4.49 -24.99
CA THR A 139 1.17 -4.63 -24.39
C THR A 139 1.11 -4.68 -22.87
N VAL A 140 0.35 -3.77 -22.26
CA VAL A 140 0.15 -3.76 -20.79
C VAL A 140 -0.45 -5.09 -20.33
N THR A 141 -1.53 -5.53 -20.97
CA THR A 141 -2.20 -6.79 -20.59
C THR A 141 -1.27 -7.99 -20.74
N LYS A 142 -0.51 -8.06 -21.84
CA LYS A 142 0.45 -9.13 -22.09
C LYS A 142 1.57 -9.16 -21.06
N GLN A 143 2.15 -8.01 -20.73
CA GLN A 143 3.23 -7.92 -19.74
C GLN A 143 2.76 -8.33 -18.34
N LEU A 144 1.57 -7.92 -17.93
CA LEU A 144 0.99 -8.32 -16.65
C LEU A 144 0.69 -9.82 -16.57
N GLN A 145 0.19 -10.41 -17.67
CA GLN A 145 -0.05 -11.86 -17.74
C GLN A 145 1.24 -12.69 -17.72
N GLN A 146 2.31 -12.20 -18.32
CA GLN A 146 3.61 -12.88 -18.36
C GLN A 146 4.40 -12.75 -17.06
N ASN A 147 4.12 -11.70 -16.26
CA ASN A 147 4.86 -11.39 -15.05
C ASN A 147 3.93 -11.17 -13.84
N PRO A 148 3.10 -12.15 -13.47
CA PRO A 148 2.12 -11.99 -12.40
C PRO A 148 2.76 -11.67 -11.03
N VAL A 149 3.99 -12.16 -10.79
CA VAL A 149 4.74 -11.93 -9.54
C VAL A 149 5.32 -10.54 -9.45
N ALA A 150 5.87 -10.02 -10.56
CA ALA A 150 6.45 -8.68 -10.58
C ALA A 150 5.39 -7.59 -10.38
N TYR A 151 4.14 -7.88 -10.73
CA TYR A 151 3.00 -7.00 -10.50
C TYR A 151 2.60 -6.92 -9.03
N ASP A 152 2.86 -7.97 -8.24
CA ASP A 152 2.47 -8.09 -6.83
C ASP A 152 3.63 -7.82 -5.85
N LYS A 153 4.46 -6.83 -6.12
CA LYS A 153 5.61 -6.48 -5.24
C LYS A 153 5.22 -6.18 -3.78
N ASP A 154 3.98 -5.86 -3.50
CA ASP A 154 3.50 -5.45 -2.16
C ASP A 154 2.68 -6.53 -1.43
N GLY A 155 2.52 -7.72 -2.01
CA GLY A 155 2.00 -8.89 -1.31
C GLY A 155 0.48 -8.92 -1.05
N GLU A 156 -0.33 -8.00 -1.54
CA GLU A 156 -1.80 -8.09 -1.42
C GLU A 156 -2.35 -9.29 -2.20
N LEU A 157 -1.95 -9.46 -3.48
CA LEU A 157 -2.30 -10.63 -4.27
C LEU A 157 -1.74 -11.93 -3.68
N HIS A 158 -0.57 -11.88 -3.03
CA HIS A 158 0.01 -13.00 -2.32
C HIS A 158 -0.92 -13.52 -1.23
N TYR A 159 -1.46 -12.63 -0.39
CA TYR A 159 -2.43 -12.98 0.64
C TYR A 159 -3.78 -13.41 0.05
N ASP A 160 -4.21 -12.80 -1.04
CA ASP A 160 -5.44 -13.16 -1.74
C ASP A 160 -5.35 -14.54 -2.39
N ILE A 161 -4.23 -14.86 -3.05
CA ILE A 161 -3.98 -16.15 -3.69
C ILE A 161 -3.91 -17.26 -2.64
N ILE A 162 -3.17 -17.08 -1.54
CA ILE A 162 -3.12 -18.09 -0.49
C ILE A 162 -4.47 -18.26 0.21
N SER A 163 -5.23 -17.18 0.39
CA SER A 163 -6.58 -17.24 0.94
C SER A 163 -7.54 -17.99 0.01
N ALA A 164 -7.47 -17.72 -1.30
CA ALA A 164 -8.24 -18.42 -2.31
C ALA A 164 -7.89 -19.92 -2.35
N PHE A 165 -6.59 -20.26 -2.26
CA PHE A 165 -6.12 -21.63 -2.18
C PHE A 165 -6.70 -22.37 -0.98
N ILE A 166 -6.58 -21.81 0.22
CA ILE A 166 -7.11 -22.42 1.45
C ILE A 166 -8.64 -22.54 1.41
N LYS A 167 -9.34 -21.48 0.93
CA LYS A 167 -10.80 -21.53 0.76
C LYS A 167 -11.24 -22.59 -0.24
N SER A 168 -10.49 -22.83 -1.31
CA SER A 168 -10.78 -23.90 -2.29
C SER A 168 -10.65 -25.27 -1.65
N ILE A 169 -9.63 -25.50 -0.81
CA ILE A 169 -9.46 -26.75 -0.07
C ILE A 169 -10.63 -26.97 0.89
N ARG A 170 -10.98 -25.97 1.71
CA ARG A 170 -12.12 -26.02 2.64
C ARG A 170 -13.46 -26.24 1.92
N GLY A 171 -13.60 -25.64 0.73
CA GLY A 171 -14.76 -25.83 -0.14
C GLY A 171 -14.80 -27.16 -0.87
N SER A 172 -13.80 -28.06 -0.68
CA SER A 172 -13.65 -29.32 -1.38
C SER A 172 -13.67 -29.17 -2.91
N ASP A 173 -13.08 -28.10 -3.42
CA ASP A 173 -12.90 -27.84 -4.85
C ASP A 173 -11.44 -28.13 -5.27
N PRO A 174 -11.12 -29.37 -5.72
CA PRO A 174 -9.76 -29.75 -6.07
C PRO A 174 -9.22 -29.01 -7.29
N ASP A 175 -10.07 -28.67 -8.25
CA ASP A 175 -9.65 -28.01 -9.48
C ASP A 175 -9.22 -26.57 -9.18
N ALA A 176 -10.00 -25.84 -8.40
CA ALA A 176 -9.65 -24.51 -7.94
C ALA A 176 -8.39 -24.53 -7.04
N ALA A 177 -8.26 -25.51 -6.14
CA ALA A 177 -7.09 -25.65 -5.29
C ALA A 177 -5.81 -25.88 -6.11
N LEU A 178 -5.84 -26.78 -7.09
CA LEU A 178 -4.72 -27.03 -8.00
C LEU A 178 -4.38 -25.80 -8.84
N TYR A 179 -5.37 -25.05 -9.31
CA TYR A 179 -5.16 -23.81 -10.05
C TYR A 179 -4.41 -22.77 -9.23
N TRP A 180 -4.85 -22.53 -8.00
CA TRP A 180 -4.19 -21.56 -7.12
C TRP A 180 -2.81 -22.02 -6.68
N LEU A 181 -2.61 -23.33 -6.42
CA LEU A 181 -1.30 -23.90 -6.14
C LEU A 181 -0.35 -23.71 -7.31
N ALA A 182 -0.78 -24.03 -8.52
CA ALA A 182 0.03 -23.86 -9.74
C ALA A 182 0.42 -22.38 -9.94
N ARG A 183 -0.48 -21.44 -9.67
CA ARG A 183 -0.17 -20.01 -9.71
C ARG A 183 0.89 -19.60 -8.69
N MET A 184 0.82 -20.09 -7.46
CA MET A 184 1.85 -19.80 -6.43
C MET A 184 3.21 -20.37 -6.84
N VAL A 185 3.26 -21.60 -7.33
CA VAL A 185 4.51 -22.25 -7.77
C VAL A 185 5.10 -21.52 -8.98
N ALA A 186 4.28 -21.18 -9.97
CA ALA A 186 4.71 -20.42 -11.15
C ALA A 186 5.18 -19.00 -10.78
N ALA A 187 4.62 -18.46 -9.71
CA ALA A 187 5.01 -17.18 -9.12
C ALA A 187 6.33 -17.25 -8.33
N GLY A 188 6.93 -18.42 -8.17
CA GLY A 188 8.16 -18.59 -7.41
C GLY A 188 7.99 -18.54 -5.89
N GLU A 189 6.75 -18.79 -5.40
CA GLU A 189 6.45 -18.83 -3.97
C GLU A 189 7.29 -19.87 -3.25
N ASP A 190 7.75 -19.55 -2.04
CA ASP A 190 8.52 -20.50 -1.22
C ASP A 190 7.66 -21.75 -0.91
N PRO A 191 8.07 -22.95 -1.35
CA PRO A 191 7.33 -24.18 -1.06
C PRO A 191 7.12 -24.43 0.44
N LYS A 192 8.04 -23.94 1.29
CA LYS A 192 7.91 -24.03 2.76
C LYS A 192 6.77 -23.15 3.28
N PHE A 193 6.55 -21.99 2.65
CA PHE A 193 5.42 -21.12 2.99
C PHE A 193 4.10 -21.82 2.64
N ILE A 194 3.98 -22.37 1.43
CA ILE A 194 2.79 -23.11 0.99
C ILE A 194 2.52 -24.30 1.92
N ALA A 195 3.54 -25.12 2.20
CA ALA A 195 3.42 -26.27 3.10
C ALA A 195 2.99 -25.86 4.52
N ARG A 196 3.56 -24.77 5.06
CA ARG A 196 3.18 -24.24 6.38
C ARG A 196 1.70 -23.83 6.42
N ARG A 197 1.19 -23.21 5.37
CA ARG A 197 -0.23 -22.83 5.26
C ARG A 197 -1.15 -24.02 5.19
N LEU A 198 -0.74 -25.08 4.48
CA LEU A 198 -1.49 -26.37 4.44
C LEU A 198 -1.57 -27.01 5.82
N VAL A 199 -0.45 -27.06 6.56
CA VAL A 199 -0.40 -27.60 7.92
C VAL A 199 -1.33 -26.82 8.87
N ILE A 200 -1.31 -25.48 8.79
CA ILE A 200 -2.19 -24.63 9.59
C ILE A 200 -3.65 -24.93 9.26
N SER A 201 -4.02 -24.96 7.97
CA SER A 201 -5.38 -25.24 7.55
C SER A 201 -5.86 -26.61 8.03
N ALA A 202 -5.01 -27.65 7.92
CA ALA A 202 -5.32 -28.99 8.39
C ALA A 202 -5.41 -29.13 9.92
N SER A 203 -4.91 -28.15 10.66
CA SER A 203 -5.00 -28.13 12.14
C SER A 203 -6.21 -27.36 12.65
N GLU A 204 -6.85 -26.55 11.80
CA GLU A 204 -8.02 -25.74 12.13
C GLU A 204 -9.35 -26.42 11.76
N ASP A 205 -9.32 -27.41 10.84
CA ASP A 205 -10.44 -28.23 10.39
C ASP A 205 -10.39 -29.64 10.99
#